data_6bc8187875503de969b3483bce72c49e
#
_entry.id   6bc8187875503de969b3483bce72c49e
#
_cell.length_a   1.000
_cell.length_b   1.000
_cell.length_c   1.000
_cell.angle_alpha   90.00
_cell.angle_beta   90.00
_cell.angle_gamma   90.00
#
_symmetry.space_group_name_H-M   'P 1'
#
loop_
_entity.id
_entity.type
_entity.pdbx_description
1 polymer ?
#
loop_
_entity_poly.entity_id
_entity_poly.type
_entity_poly.pdbx_seq_one_letter_code
_entity_poly.pdbx_strand_id
1 'polypeptide(L)'
;MEWHLSISGTQFTALHSKIKSGDHLMNLLTLLFGDPVINVLDAHRKAEVRTMIEKLVTIGHKDDFLSLVPGGPFDMQCHHREARDIGKRLNEIGGVPVMWAVRNSIRGKLKDTLAEHLDHCWKEIGQWEV
;
A
#
# COMPACT_ATOMS: atom_id res chain seq x y z
N MET A 1 -27.85 6.86 -1.80
CA MET A 1 -27.51 6.63 -0.40
C MET A 1 -26.07 7.01 -0.15
N GLU A 2 -25.83 7.80 0.84
CA GLU A 2 -24.57 8.50 0.99
C GLU A 2 -23.70 7.96 2.10
N TRP A 3 -23.20 6.78 1.89
CA TRP A 3 -22.36 6.08 2.85
C TRP A 3 -21.03 6.74 3.10
N HIS A 4 -20.47 7.27 2.07
CA HIS A 4 -19.13 7.83 2.05
C HIS A 4 -18.97 9.07 2.92
N LEU A 5 -20.05 9.79 3.16
CA LEU A 5 -20.00 11.07 3.86
C LEU A 5 -19.90 10.93 5.37
N SER A 6 -20.16 9.72 5.87
CA SER A 6 -20.29 9.51 7.29
C SER A 6 -18.98 9.20 7.99
N ILE A 7 -17.90 9.01 7.26
CA ILE A 7 -16.64 8.66 7.87
C ILE A 7 -15.99 9.88 8.48
N SER A 8 -16.06 9.97 9.81
CA SER A 8 -15.37 11.00 10.56
C SER A 8 -13.87 10.70 10.64
N GLY A 9 -13.06 11.69 10.97
CA GLY A 9 -11.64 11.49 11.19
C GLY A 9 -11.36 10.40 12.24
N THR A 10 -12.18 10.31 13.26
CA THR A 10 -12.06 9.28 14.30
C THR A 10 -12.30 7.89 13.75
N GLN A 11 -13.33 7.71 12.92
CA GLN A 11 -13.62 6.42 12.29
C GLN A 11 -12.51 6.01 11.33
N PHE A 12 -11.96 6.97 10.60
CA PHE A 12 -10.87 6.74 9.69
C PHE A 12 -9.61 6.29 10.43
N THR A 13 -9.30 6.91 11.56
CA THR A 13 -8.18 6.52 12.41
C THR A 13 -8.37 5.12 12.97
N ALA A 14 -9.58 4.77 13.40
CA ALA A 14 -9.89 3.43 13.90
C ALA A 14 -9.71 2.37 12.82
N LEU A 15 -10.16 2.64 11.60
CA LEU A 15 -9.98 1.74 10.46
C LEU A 15 -8.50 1.55 10.14
N HIS A 16 -7.73 2.62 10.11
CA HIS A 16 -6.29 2.59 9.87
C HIS A 16 -5.58 1.76 10.95
N SER A 17 -5.94 1.95 12.22
CA SER A 17 -5.38 1.19 13.34
C SER A 17 -5.64 -0.31 13.20
N LYS A 18 -6.84 -0.70 12.81
CA LYS A 18 -7.18 -2.11 12.58
C LYS A 18 -6.38 -2.72 11.44
N ILE A 19 -6.24 -1.99 10.35
CA ILE A 19 -5.43 -2.43 9.20
C ILE A 19 -3.98 -2.65 9.64
N LYS A 20 -3.44 -1.71 10.40
CA LYS A 20 -2.06 -1.76 10.89
C LYS A 20 -1.83 -2.90 11.87
N SER A 21 -2.81 -3.22 12.71
CA SER A 21 -2.68 -4.27 13.72
C SER A 21 -2.70 -5.69 13.16
N GLY A 22 -3.11 -5.87 11.90
CA GLY A 22 -3.14 -7.18 11.27
C GLY A 22 -4.27 -8.08 11.78
N ASP A 23 -5.41 -7.51 12.08
CA ASP A 23 -6.60 -8.24 12.51
C ASP A 23 -6.97 -9.34 11.50
N HIS A 24 -7.10 -10.59 11.97
CA HIS A 24 -7.42 -11.74 11.12
C HIS A 24 -8.79 -11.62 10.44
N LEU A 25 -9.77 -11.05 11.15
CA LEU A 25 -11.10 -10.84 10.58
C LEU A 25 -11.04 -9.85 9.43
N MET A 26 -10.30 -8.75 9.58
CA MET A 26 -10.11 -7.78 8.52
C MET A 26 -9.37 -8.38 7.33
N ASN A 27 -8.37 -9.22 7.57
CA ASN A 27 -7.66 -9.92 6.51
C ASN A 27 -8.58 -10.84 5.73
N LEU A 28 -9.45 -11.58 6.42
CA LEU A 28 -10.42 -12.46 5.77
C LEU A 28 -11.43 -11.67 4.93
N LEU A 29 -11.97 -10.59 5.47
CA LEU A 29 -12.90 -9.71 4.76
C LEU A 29 -12.25 -9.06 3.54
N THR A 30 -11.01 -8.63 3.68
CA THR A 30 -10.23 -8.07 2.57
C THR A 30 -10.03 -9.10 1.46
N LEU A 31 -9.78 -10.35 1.82
CA LEU A 31 -9.60 -11.43 0.87
C LEU A 31 -10.88 -11.72 0.08
N LEU A 32 -12.04 -11.69 0.76
CA LEU A 32 -13.34 -12.02 0.16
C LEU A 32 -13.96 -10.85 -0.61
N PHE A 33 -13.85 -9.63 -0.09
CA PHE A 33 -14.59 -8.47 -0.58
C PHE A 33 -13.71 -7.32 -1.06
N GLY A 34 -12.38 -7.46 -0.97
CA GLY A 34 -11.43 -6.40 -1.24
C GLY A 34 -11.28 -5.44 -0.06
N ASP A 35 -10.30 -4.55 -0.16
CA ASP A 35 -10.01 -3.59 0.90
C ASP A 35 -11.05 -2.46 0.92
N PRO A 36 -11.69 -2.19 2.07
CA PRO A 36 -12.72 -1.15 2.14
C PRO A 36 -12.21 0.24 1.82
N VAL A 37 -10.95 0.55 2.12
CA VAL A 37 -10.36 1.85 1.81
C VAL A 37 -10.23 2.03 0.30
N ILE A 38 -9.81 0.99 -0.41
CA ILE A 38 -9.69 1.02 -1.87
C ILE A 38 -11.06 1.03 -2.52
N ASN A 39 -12.01 0.28 -1.98
CA ASN A 39 -13.34 0.14 -2.57
C ASN A 39 -14.16 1.43 -2.55
N VAL A 40 -13.86 2.37 -1.65
CA VAL A 40 -14.56 3.66 -1.62
C VAL A 40 -13.99 4.69 -2.60
N LEU A 41 -12.89 4.39 -3.26
CA LEU A 41 -12.32 5.27 -4.28
C LEU A 41 -13.21 5.29 -5.54
N ASP A 42 -13.14 6.36 -6.31
CA ASP A 42 -13.81 6.39 -7.60
C ASP A 42 -13.21 5.36 -8.57
N ALA A 43 -13.93 5.03 -9.64
CA ALA A 43 -13.53 3.98 -10.57
C ALA A 43 -12.15 4.21 -11.18
N HIS A 44 -11.82 5.46 -11.50
CA HIS A 44 -10.54 5.81 -12.11
C HIS A 44 -9.36 5.58 -11.14
N ARG A 45 -9.48 6.10 -9.92
CA ARG A 45 -8.44 5.95 -8.90
C ARG A 45 -8.31 4.51 -8.43
N LYS A 46 -9.42 3.81 -8.34
CA LYS A 46 -9.45 2.39 -8.00
C LYS A 46 -8.67 1.56 -9.02
N ALA A 47 -8.88 1.82 -10.32
CA ALA A 47 -8.14 1.16 -11.39
C ALA A 47 -6.65 1.51 -11.34
N GLU A 48 -6.32 2.76 -11.06
CA GLU A 48 -4.94 3.23 -10.89
C GLU A 48 -4.25 2.50 -9.73
N VAL A 49 -4.92 2.41 -8.58
CA VAL A 49 -4.39 1.70 -7.42
C VAL A 49 -4.16 0.21 -7.73
N ARG A 50 -5.08 -0.43 -8.41
CA ARG A 50 -4.91 -1.83 -8.82
C ARG A 50 -3.69 -2.03 -9.71
N THR A 51 -3.49 -1.14 -10.67
CA THR A 51 -2.32 -1.17 -11.54
C THR A 51 -1.02 -1.01 -10.73
N MET A 52 -1.02 -0.13 -9.75
CA MET A 52 0.13 0.06 -8.87
C MET A 52 0.42 -1.17 -8.02
N ILE A 53 -0.61 -1.84 -7.51
CA ILE A 53 -0.44 -3.10 -6.78
C ILE A 53 0.21 -4.15 -7.67
N GLU A 54 -0.26 -4.29 -8.91
CA GLU A 54 0.32 -5.24 -9.86
C GLU A 54 1.79 -4.94 -10.15
N LYS A 55 2.15 -3.68 -10.32
CA LYS A 55 3.55 -3.26 -10.50
C LYS A 55 4.40 -3.60 -9.30
N LEU A 56 3.92 -3.30 -8.09
CA LEU A 56 4.64 -3.62 -6.86
C LEU A 56 4.82 -5.14 -6.70
N VAL A 57 3.82 -5.93 -7.01
CA VAL A 57 3.93 -7.39 -6.97
C VAL A 57 5.00 -7.87 -7.95
N THR A 58 5.03 -7.32 -9.15
CA THR A 58 6.03 -7.66 -10.16
C THR A 58 7.44 -7.31 -9.68
N ILE A 59 7.63 -6.13 -9.10
CA ILE A 59 8.91 -5.71 -8.54
C ILE A 59 9.32 -6.64 -7.40
N GLY A 60 8.41 -6.93 -6.49
CA GLY A 60 8.69 -7.79 -5.34
C GLY A 60 9.04 -9.22 -5.73
N HIS A 61 8.51 -9.73 -6.83
CA HIS A 61 8.89 -11.06 -7.34
C HIS A 61 10.27 -11.10 -8.00
N LYS A 62 10.68 -10.01 -8.61
CA LYS A 62 11.97 -9.94 -9.32
C LYS A 62 13.09 -9.50 -8.40
N ASP A 63 12.85 -8.46 -7.61
CA ASP A 63 13.84 -7.80 -6.79
C ASP A 63 13.24 -7.43 -5.44
N ASP A 64 14.10 -7.00 -4.54
CA ASP A 64 13.69 -6.43 -3.27
C ASP A 64 13.39 -4.93 -3.43
N PHE A 65 12.39 -4.42 -2.74
CA PHE A 65 12.07 -2.99 -2.70
C PHE A 65 13.20 -2.15 -2.07
N LEU A 66 14.04 -2.77 -1.25
CA LEU A 66 15.15 -2.11 -0.55
C LEU A 66 16.47 -2.12 -1.30
N SER A 67 16.45 -2.02 -2.60
CA SER A 67 17.71 -1.95 -3.35
C SER A 67 18.43 -0.62 -3.11
N LEU A 68 19.06 -0.52 -1.95
CA LEU A 68 19.76 0.70 -1.52
C LEU A 68 21.26 0.56 -1.48
N VAL A 69 21.81 -0.51 -2.04
CA VAL A 69 23.26 -0.69 -2.05
C VAL A 69 23.86 0.32 -3.03
N PRO A 70 24.72 1.26 -2.59
CA PRO A 70 25.41 2.16 -3.50
C PRO A 70 26.19 1.35 -4.53
N GLY A 71 25.98 1.62 -5.82
CA GLY A 71 26.62 0.85 -6.88
C GLY A 71 25.95 -0.49 -7.18
N GLY A 72 24.76 -0.77 -6.60
CA GLY A 72 23.99 -1.96 -6.92
C GLY A 72 23.48 -1.97 -8.36
N PRO A 73 22.90 -3.11 -8.83
CA PRO A 73 22.41 -3.21 -10.19
C PRO A 73 21.44 -2.07 -10.56
N PHE A 74 21.60 -1.54 -11.74
CA PHE A 74 20.81 -0.42 -12.22
C PHE A 74 19.30 -0.71 -12.19
N ASP A 75 18.91 -1.90 -12.60
CA ASP A 75 17.51 -2.31 -12.62
C ASP A 75 16.90 -2.30 -11.21
N MET A 76 17.62 -2.77 -10.21
CA MET A 76 17.16 -2.75 -8.84
C MET A 76 16.97 -1.32 -8.32
N GLN A 77 17.86 -0.41 -8.69
CA GLN A 77 17.72 1.00 -8.34
C GLN A 77 16.51 1.64 -9.00
N CYS A 78 16.24 1.28 -10.26
CA CYS A 78 15.05 1.74 -10.98
C CYS A 78 13.77 1.22 -10.32
N HIS A 79 13.74 -0.05 -9.92
CA HIS A 79 12.61 -0.66 -9.24
C HIS A 79 12.35 -0.03 -7.88
N HIS A 80 13.39 0.25 -7.13
CA HIS A 80 13.25 0.95 -5.85
C HIS A 80 12.64 2.35 -6.06
N ARG A 81 13.14 3.07 -7.04
CA ARG A 81 12.63 4.41 -7.38
C ARG A 81 11.16 4.35 -7.80
N GLU A 82 10.82 3.37 -8.64
CA GLU A 82 9.43 3.17 -9.08
C GLU A 82 8.51 2.86 -7.89
N ALA A 83 8.95 2.01 -6.97
CA ALA A 83 8.18 1.69 -5.76
C ALA A 83 7.96 2.94 -4.90
N ARG A 84 8.96 3.81 -4.77
CA ARG A 84 8.81 5.08 -4.05
C ARG A 84 7.86 6.03 -4.77
N ASP A 85 7.94 6.13 -6.08
CA ASP A 85 7.04 6.98 -6.86
C ASP A 85 5.59 6.52 -6.72
N ILE A 86 5.36 5.21 -6.70
CA ILE A 86 4.05 4.63 -6.40
C ILE A 86 3.58 5.06 -5.00
N GLY A 87 4.44 4.96 -4.00
CA GLY A 87 4.11 5.40 -2.64
C GLY A 87 3.71 6.88 -2.58
N LYS A 88 4.43 7.73 -3.27
CA LYS A 88 4.10 9.16 -3.35
C LYS A 88 2.74 9.37 -4.00
N ARG A 89 2.45 8.66 -5.08
CA ARG A 89 1.15 8.76 -5.75
C ARG A 89 0.02 8.26 -4.89
N LEU A 90 0.20 7.16 -4.17
CA LEU A 90 -0.79 6.64 -3.22
C LEU A 90 -1.08 7.65 -2.12
N ASN A 91 -0.04 8.32 -1.62
CA ASN A 91 -0.21 9.39 -0.64
C ASN A 91 -1.06 10.55 -1.20
N GLU A 92 -0.89 10.90 -2.47
CA GLU A 92 -1.69 11.92 -3.13
C GLU A 92 -3.16 11.48 -3.30
N ILE A 93 -3.39 10.20 -3.58
CA ILE A 93 -4.73 9.66 -3.79
C ILE A 93 -5.55 9.65 -2.51
N GLY A 94 -4.97 9.20 -1.41
CA GLY A 94 -5.72 9.05 -0.17
C GLY A 94 -4.88 9.00 1.10
N GLY A 95 -3.62 9.36 1.02
CA GLY A 95 -2.74 9.42 2.18
C GLY A 95 -2.40 8.06 2.77
N VAL A 96 -2.01 8.06 4.03
CA VAL A 96 -1.57 6.86 4.75
C VAL A 96 -2.59 5.72 4.72
N PRO A 97 -3.91 5.94 4.86
CA PRO A 97 -4.87 4.83 4.78
C PRO A 97 -4.81 4.06 3.46
N VAL A 98 -4.66 4.73 2.34
CA VAL A 98 -4.53 4.06 1.04
C VAL A 98 -3.19 3.35 0.93
N MET A 99 -2.13 3.96 1.42
CA MET A 99 -0.80 3.32 1.47
C MET A 99 -0.85 2.02 2.30
N TRP A 100 -1.46 2.04 3.47
CA TRP A 100 -1.63 0.84 4.30
C TRP A 100 -2.48 -0.23 3.63
N ALA A 101 -3.54 0.17 2.94
CA ALA A 101 -4.38 -0.76 2.19
C ALA A 101 -3.57 -1.49 1.11
N VAL A 102 -2.77 -0.76 0.36
CA VAL A 102 -1.88 -1.33 -0.67
C VAL A 102 -0.81 -2.22 -0.04
N ARG A 103 -0.17 -1.75 1.02
CA ARG A 103 0.84 -2.54 1.75
C ARG A 103 0.27 -3.88 2.23
N ASN A 104 -0.93 -3.89 2.78
CA ASN A 104 -1.58 -5.11 3.23
C ASN A 104 -1.95 -6.04 2.06
N SER A 105 -2.33 -5.47 0.93
CA SER A 105 -2.55 -6.25 -0.29
C SER A 105 -1.25 -6.92 -0.77
N ILE A 106 -0.14 -6.20 -0.74
CA ILE A 106 1.18 -6.73 -1.07
C ILE A 106 1.57 -7.86 -0.11
N ARG A 107 1.35 -7.67 1.19
CA ARG A 107 1.61 -8.70 2.20
C ARG A 107 0.86 -9.98 1.90
N GLY A 108 -0.40 -9.89 1.46
CA GLY A 108 -1.20 -11.06 1.08
C GLY A 108 -0.74 -11.76 -0.19
N LYS A 109 -0.03 -11.06 -1.06
CA LYS A 109 0.44 -11.59 -2.37
C LYS A 109 1.90 -11.99 -2.36
N LEU A 110 2.69 -11.44 -1.47
CA LEU A 110 4.12 -11.68 -1.32
C LEU A 110 4.43 -12.15 0.10
N LYS A 111 5.70 -12.29 0.42
CA LYS A 111 6.14 -12.64 1.77
C LYS A 111 6.04 -11.44 2.70
N ASP A 112 5.80 -11.71 3.99
CA ASP A 112 5.78 -10.66 5.03
C ASP A 112 7.06 -9.83 5.04
N THR A 113 8.21 -10.46 4.85
CA THR A 113 9.51 -9.78 4.76
C THR A 113 9.52 -8.73 3.66
N LEU A 114 8.96 -9.06 2.48
CA LEU A 114 8.91 -8.10 1.37
C LEU A 114 7.97 -6.94 1.68
N ALA A 115 6.88 -7.18 2.39
CA ALA A 115 6.01 -6.09 2.82
C ALA A 115 6.70 -5.17 3.83
N GLU A 116 7.50 -5.72 4.75
CA GLU A 116 8.30 -4.92 5.67
C GLU A 116 9.36 -4.10 4.92
N HIS A 117 9.97 -4.67 3.89
CA HIS A 117 10.90 -3.92 3.05
C HIS A 117 10.20 -2.77 2.33
N LEU A 118 8.97 -2.96 1.89
CA LEU A 118 8.18 -1.91 1.29
C LEU A 118 7.90 -0.78 2.29
N ASP A 119 7.64 -1.11 3.55
CA ASP A 119 7.47 -0.13 4.62
C ASP A 119 8.68 0.81 4.71
N HIS A 120 9.89 0.25 4.68
CA HIS A 120 11.12 1.02 4.69
C HIS A 120 11.33 1.80 3.38
N CYS A 121 10.92 1.23 2.26
CA CYS A 121 11.00 1.90 0.96
C CYS A 121 10.16 3.18 0.94
N TRP A 122 9.03 3.19 1.62
CA TRP A 122 8.13 4.33 1.69
C TRP A 122 8.45 5.32 2.80
N LYS A 123 9.52 5.11 3.53
CA LYS A 123 9.93 6.00 4.61
C LYS A 123 9.98 7.46 4.14
N GLU A 124 9.48 8.37 4.97
CA GLU A 124 9.45 9.81 4.71
C GLU A 124 8.49 10.26 3.59
N ILE A 125 7.64 9.36 3.11
CA ILE A 125 6.57 9.75 2.18
C ILE A 125 5.35 10.15 2.99
N GLY A 126 4.98 11.42 2.92
CA GLY A 126 3.84 11.94 3.67
C GLY A 126 3.99 11.67 5.17
N GLN A 127 2.99 11.05 5.76
CA GLN A 127 3.00 10.69 7.18
C GLN A 127 3.20 9.17 7.40
N TRP A 128 3.83 8.53 6.45
CA TRP A 128 4.13 7.11 6.57
C TRP A 128 5.15 6.86 7.67
N GLU A 129 4.78 6.00 8.61
CA GLU A 129 5.64 5.60 9.72
C GLU A 129 5.97 4.11 9.63
N VAL A 130 7.20 3.77 9.95
CA VAL A 130 7.68 2.39 9.96
C VAL A 130 7.60 1.82 11.36
#